data_6ea9487af8254b619ce4891eec441a4e
#
_entry.id   6ea9487af8254b619ce4891eec441a4e
#
_cell.length_a   1.000
_cell.length_b   1.000
_cell.length_c   1.000
_cell.angle_alpha   90.00
_cell.angle_beta   90.00
_cell.angle_gamma   90.00
#
_symmetry.space_group_name_H-M   'P 1'
#
loop_
_entity.id
_entity.type
_entity.pdbx_description
1 polymer ?
#
loop_
_entity_poly.entity_id
_entity_poly.type
_entity_poly.pdbx_seq_one_letter_code
_entity_poly.pdbx_strand_id
1 'polypeptide(L)'
;MARLTIFILLLVWLLPLHSSEPVPLISLRVRVHLVQSVANPRLQTTLKEKEVRAIFDEVNSIWAQAGVRFELEAIEDLQALDSAPKRWYIKDRNWVKAAIPTNQLSLTAIDVCFVKDMGPNGFFYGEPVVVCQNPEFHKVSGGARNPVARVTAHELGHVLFLQHRQDHTNLMASGKNGVSLNSQEIKDARKRALEIVGQMPQP
;
A
#
# COMPACT_ATOMS: atom_id res chain seq x y z
N MET A 1 -32.64 -4.58 73.12
CA MET A 1 -32.64 -4.20 71.67
C MET A 1 -31.26 -4.27 71.17
N ALA A 2 -30.91 -5.33 70.40
CA ALA A 2 -29.56 -5.53 69.85
C ALA A 2 -29.56 -4.96 68.41
N ARG A 3 -28.64 -4.04 68.11
CA ARG A 3 -28.40 -3.48 66.79
C ARG A 3 -27.45 -4.38 66.03
N LEU A 4 -27.97 -5.02 64.93
CA LEU A 4 -27.18 -5.83 64.02
C LEU A 4 -26.55 -4.89 63.00
N THR A 5 -25.24 -4.75 63.02
CA THR A 5 -24.47 -3.97 62.06
C THR A 5 -24.05 -4.92 60.92
N ILE A 6 -24.63 -4.75 59.73
CA ILE A 6 -24.26 -5.53 58.50
C ILE A 6 -23.06 -4.84 57.87
N PHE A 7 -21.91 -5.51 57.86
CA PHE A 7 -20.74 -5.13 57.07
C PHE A 7 -20.89 -5.67 55.65
N ILE A 8 -21.11 -4.77 54.67
CA ILE A 8 -21.08 -5.13 53.24
C ILE A 8 -19.60 -5.08 52.79
N LEU A 9 -19.00 -6.25 52.59
CA LEU A 9 -17.68 -6.37 51.94
C LEU A 9 -17.84 -6.16 50.43
N LEU A 10 -17.45 -4.98 49.94
CA LEU A 10 -17.34 -4.71 48.52
C LEU A 10 -16.07 -5.42 47.97
N LEU A 11 -16.27 -6.58 47.33
CA LEU A 11 -15.23 -7.29 46.61
C LEU A 11 -15.01 -6.56 45.26
N VAL A 12 -14.01 -5.68 45.20
CA VAL A 12 -13.59 -5.04 43.95
C VAL A 12 -12.79 -6.08 43.14
N TRP A 13 -13.39 -6.63 42.12
CA TRP A 13 -12.69 -7.45 41.13
C TRP A 13 -11.77 -6.56 40.31
N LEU A 14 -10.49 -6.58 40.64
CA LEU A 14 -9.44 -6.05 39.77
C LEU A 14 -9.33 -6.96 38.54
N LEU A 15 -10.04 -6.60 37.45
CA LEU A 15 -9.81 -7.21 36.16
C LEU A 15 -8.37 -6.86 35.73
N PRO A 16 -7.52 -7.84 35.36
CA PRO A 16 -6.22 -7.52 34.82
C PRO A 16 -6.42 -6.71 33.54
N LEU A 17 -5.95 -5.46 33.55
CA LEU A 17 -5.75 -4.68 32.33
C LEU A 17 -4.76 -5.46 31.46
N HIS A 18 -5.29 -6.21 30.48
CA HIS A 18 -4.45 -6.76 29.41
C HIS A 18 -3.89 -5.56 28.64
N SER A 19 -2.74 -5.09 29.04
CA SER A 19 -1.91 -4.23 28.17
C SER A 19 -1.48 -5.13 27.01
N SER A 20 -2.19 -5.05 25.89
CA SER A 20 -1.67 -5.65 24.66
C SER A 20 -0.34 -4.96 24.37
N GLU A 21 0.74 -5.70 24.41
CA GLU A 21 2.04 -5.19 23.97
C GLU A 21 1.89 -4.57 22.57
N PRO A 22 2.47 -3.40 22.32
CA PRO A 22 2.38 -2.77 21.02
C PRO A 22 2.94 -3.74 19.97
N VAL A 23 2.14 -4.05 18.97
CA VAL A 23 2.54 -4.94 17.88
C VAL A 23 3.77 -4.33 17.19
N PRO A 24 4.93 -5.03 17.13
CA PRO A 24 6.14 -4.48 16.54
C PRO A 24 5.90 -3.98 15.12
N LEU A 25 6.35 -2.75 14.84
CA LEU A 25 6.27 -2.15 13.52
C LEU A 25 7.26 -2.86 12.58
N ILE A 26 6.80 -3.19 11.37
CA ILE A 26 7.61 -3.78 10.30
C ILE A 26 7.79 -2.72 9.23
N SER A 27 9.03 -2.29 9.00
CA SER A 27 9.36 -1.29 7.96
C SER A 27 9.87 -1.97 6.70
N LEU A 28 9.29 -1.58 5.56
CA LEU A 28 9.67 -2.03 4.22
C LEU A 28 10.19 -0.83 3.42
N ARG A 29 11.37 -0.96 2.83
CA ARG A 29 11.97 0.10 2.01
C ARG A 29 11.28 0.17 0.65
N VAL A 30 11.02 1.39 0.19
CA VAL A 30 10.38 1.66 -1.10
C VAL A 30 11.19 2.69 -1.87
N ARG A 31 11.46 2.42 -3.15
CA ARG A 31 11.94 3.40 -4.11
C ARG A 31 10.81 3.78 -5.05
N VAL A 32 10.61 5.07 -5.22
CA VAL A 32 9.57 5.61 -6.08
C VAL A 32 10.18 6.16 -7.36
N HIS A 33 9.63 5.72 -8.48
CA HIS A 33 10.02 6.14 -9.80
C HIS A 33 8.92 7.00 -10.44
N LEU A 34 9.24 8.25 -10.73
CA LEU A 34 8.39 9.18 -11.46
C LEU A 34 8.67 8.97 -12.96
N VAL A 35 7.83 8.18 -13.63
CA VAL A 35 8.07 7.80 -15.01
C VAL A 35 7.98 9.03 -15.93
N GLN A 36 9.02 9.26 -16.72
CA GLN A 36 9.12 10.29 -17.73
C GLN A 36 9.16 9.67 -19.11
N SER A 37 8.45 10.28 -20.09
CA SER A 37 8.46 9.81 -21.47
C SER A 37 8.09 10.93 -22.43
N VAL A 38 9.00 11.25 -23.33
CA VAL A 38 8.71 12.18 -24.44
C VAL A 38 7.91 11.47 -25.54
N ALA A 39 8.22 10.20 -25.78
CA ALA A 39 7.59 9.42 -26.85
C ALA A 39 6.15 9.01 -26.51
N ASN A 40 5.79 8.88 -25.23
CA ASN A 40 4.45 8.50 -24.80
C ASN A 40 3.98 9.36 -23.62
N PRO A 41 3.26 10.48 -23.87
CA PRO A 41 2.79 11.39 -22.83
C PRO A 41 1.84 10.74 -21.80
N ARG A 42 1.26 9.57 -22.07
CA ARG A 42 0.44 8.82 -21.10
C ARG A 42 1.28 8.19 -19.99
N LEU A 43 2.55 7.89 -20.25
CA LEU A 43 3.47 7.40 -19.22
C LEU A 43 4.01 8.52 -18.36
N GLN A 44 4.15 9.73 -18.90
CA GLN A 44 4.78 10.84 -18.22
C GLN A 44 3.93 11.33 -17.05
N THR A 45 4.30 10.95 -15.82
CA THR A 45 3.66 11.47 -14.62
C THR A 45 3.94 12.97 -14.42
N THR A 46 3.02 13.64 -13.76
CA THR A 46 3.19 15.06 -13.34
C THR A 46 3.34 15.19 -11.83
N LEU A 47 3.28 14.07 -11.10
CA LEU A 47 3.48 14.06 -9.65
C LEU A 47 4.86 14.63 -9.30
N LYS A 48 4.91 15.34 -8.18
CA LYS A 48 6.13 15.88 -7.61
C LYS A 48 6.45 15.18 -6.28
N GLU A 49 7.68 15.27 -5.84
CA GLU A 49 8.15 14.66 -4.60
C GLU A 49 7.22 14.95 -3.40
N LYS A 50 6.78 16.20 -3.24
CA LYS A 50 5.85 16.58 -2.16
C LYS A 50 4.53 15.80 -2.21
N GLU A 51 4.00 15.56 -3.40
CA GLU A 51 2.75 14.80 -3.59
C GLU A 51 2.98 13.33 -3.29
N VAL A 52 4.11 12.77 -3.72
CA VAL A 52 4.50 11.39 -3.39
C VAL A 52 4.62 11.19 -1.88
N ARG A 53 5.26 12.11 -1.17
CA ARG A 53 5.35 12.03 0.30
C ARG A 53 3.97 12.05 0.95
N ALA A 54 3.07 12.92 0.51
CA ALA A 54 1.69 12.95 1.01
C ALA A 54 0.90 11.66 0.67
N ILE A 55 1.14 11.05 -0.50
CA ILE A 55 0.59 9.74 -0.86
C ILE A 55 1.06 8.68 0.12
N PHE A 56 2.36 8.63 0.43
CA PHE A 56 2.91 7.62 1.34
C PHE A 56 2.55 7.86 2.81
N ASP A 57 2.29 9.10 3.22
CA ASP A 57 1.71 9.39 4.54
C ASP A 57 0.33 8.72 4.69
N GLU A 58 -0.54 8.81 3.67
CA GLU A 58 -1.84 8.15 3.68
C GLU A 58 -1.73 6.63 3.50
N VAL A 59 -0.83 6.13 2.64
CA VAL A 59 -0.50 4.68 2.53
C VAL A 59 -0.13 4.12 3.89
N ASN A 60 0.75 4.78 4.61
CA ASN A 60 1.19 4.36 5.94
C ASN A 60 0.08 4.45 6.99
N SER A 61 -0.82 5.44 6.89
CA SER A 61 -2.03 5.50 7.72
C SER A 61 -2.95 4.30 7.48
N ILE A 62 -3.12 3.88 6.22
CA ILE A 62 -3.91 2.68 5.87
C ILE A 62 -3.25 1.41 6.43
N TRP A 63 -1.95 1.25 6.26
CA TRP A 63 -1.21 0.05 6.67
C TRP A 63 -0.89 -0.01 8.17
N ALA A 64 -1.09 1.09 8.91
CA ALA A 64 -0.94 1.11 10.37
C ALA A 64 -1.78 0.04 11.08
N GLN A 65 -2.97 -0.32 10.54
CA GLN A 65 -3.82 -1.40 11.06
C GLN A 65 -3.13 -2.77 11.06
N ALA A 66 -2.14 -2.97 10.19
CA ALA A 66 -1.34 -4.17 10.12
C ALA A 66 0.03 -4.02 10.83
N GLY A 67 0.36 -2.84 11.36
CA GLY A 67 1.69 -2.56 11.90
C GLY A 67 2.79 -2.70 10.83
N VAL A 68 2.47 -2.36 9.57
CA VAL A 68 3.41 -2.31 8.45
C VAL A 68 3.61 -0.87 8.03
N ARG A 69 4.83 -0.48 7.72
CA ARG A 69 5.21 0.84 7.25
C ARG A 69 6.05 0.72 5.98
N PHE A 70 5.77 1.56 5.00
CA PHE A 70 6.56 1.70 3.78
C PHE A 70 7.40 2.97 3.88
N GLU A 71 8.72 2.79 3.94
CA GLU A 71 9.69 3.88 4.12
C GLU A 71 10.28 4.27 2.77
N LEU A 72 10.11 5.54 2.41
CA LEU A 72 10.66 6.10 1.18
C LEU A 72 12.19 6.19 1.28
N GLU A 73 12.89 5.31 0.57
CA GLU A 73 14.35 5.33 0.43
C GLU A 73 14.80 6.39 -0.59
N ALA A 74 14.11 6.44 -1.74
CA ALA A 74 14.37 7.39 -2.81
C ALA A 74 13.10 7.75 -3.57
N ILE A 75 13.07 8.95 -4.15
CA ILE A 75 12.10 9.40 -5.15
C ILE A 75 12.91 9.96 -6.31
N GLU A 76 12.80 9.36 -7.49
CA GLU A 76 13.64 9.68 -8.63
C GLU A 76 12.88 9.64 -9.95
N ASP A 77 13.32 10.40 -10.94
CA ASP A 77 12.77 10.32 -12.29
C ASP A 77 13.28 9.05 -12.97
N LEU A 78 12.42 8.35 -13.70
CA LEU A 78 12.73 7.16 -14.47
C LEU A 78 12.35 7.36 -15.93
N GLN A 79 13.35 7.40 -16.81
CA GLN A 79 13.09 7.53 -18.24
C GLN A 79 12.55 6.24 -18.81
N ALA A 80 11.31 6.26 -19.35
CA ALA A 80 10.71 5.12 -20.02
C ALA A 80 11.47 4.76 -21.31
N LEU A 81 11.46 3.47 -21.68
CA LEU A 81 12.04 2.99 -22.93
C LEU A 81 11.18 3.42 -24.12
N ASP A 82 11.77 4.11 -25.08
CA ASP A 82 11.08 4.60 -26.29
C ASP A 82 10.67 3.46 -27.24
N SER A 83 11.30 2.29 -27.12
CA SER A 83 10.98 1.07 -27.88
C SER A 83 9.71 0.37 -27.46
N ALA A 84 9.07 0.81 -26.36
CA ALA A 84 7.83 0.22 -25.90
C ALA A 84 6.71 0.42 -26.93
N PRO A 85 5.88 -0.61 -27.19
CA PRO A 85 4.81 -0.53 -28.18
C PRO A 85 3.87 0.65 -27.88
N LYS A 86 3.70 1.58 -28.81
CA LYS A 86 2.77 2.73 -28.68
C LYS A 86 1.29 2.31 -28.76
N ARG A 87 0.96 1.08 -28.38
CA ARG A 87 -0.39 0.54 -28.53
C ARG A 87 -1.35 1.13 -27.52
N TRP A 88 -2.42 1.71 -28.05
CA TRP A 88 -3.51 2.39 -27.38
C TRP A 88 -4.49 1.46 -26.63
N TYR A 89 -4.32 0.13 -26.74
CA TYR A 89 -5.30 -0.81 -26.21
C TYR A 89 -5.15 -0.97 -24.71
N ILE A 90 -6.06 -0.33 -24.06
CA ILE A 90 -6.30 -0.03 -22.64
C ILE A 90 -6.25 -1.26 -21.71
N LYS A 91 -6.28 -2.48 -22.22
CA LYS A 91 -6.30 -3.69 -21.38
C LYS A 91 -4.98 -4.46 -21.33
N ASP A 92 -4.02 -4.11 -22.18
CA ASP A 92 -2.74 -4.79 -22.20
C ASP A 92 -1.73 -4.09 -21.29
N ARG A 93 -1.62 -4.56 -20.05
CA ARG A 93 -0.67 -4.07 -19.06
C ARG A 93 0.78 -4.30 -19.45
N ASN A 94 1.04 -5.20 -20.37
CA ASN A 94 2.38 -5.58 -20.81
C ASN A 94 3.11 -4.42 -21.49
N TRP A 95 2.42 -3.50 -22.14
CA TRP A 95 3.06 -2.36 -22.80
C TRP A 95 3.67 -1.38 -21.77
N VAL A 96 3.02 -1.15 -20.62
CA VAL A 96 3.57 -0.31 -19.54
C VAL A 96 4.78 -1.00 -18.93
N LYS A 97 4.67 -2.30 -18.64
CA LYS A 97 5.78 -3.09 -18.11
C LYS A 97 6.99 -3.09 -19.06
N ALA A 98 6.75 -3.21 -20.36
CA ALA A 98 7.82 -3.16 -21.37
C ALA A 98 8.48 -1.78 -21.49
N ALA A 99 7.81 -0.71 -21.05
CA ALA A 99 8.36 0.64 -21.05
C ALA A 99 9.25 0.95 -19.82
N ILE A 100 9.19 0.12 -18.79
CA ILE A 100 9.97 0.34 -17.57
C ILE A 100 11.32 -0.39 -17.70
N PRO A 101 12.46 0.34 -17.61
CA PRO A 101 13.78 -0.25 -17.68
C PRO A 101 14.10 -1.04 -16.40
N THR A 102 13.97 -2.36 -16.45
CA THR A 102 14.15 -3.24 -15.29
C THR A 102 15.54 -3.22 -14.68
N ASN A 103 16.56 -2.82 -15.45
CA ASN A 103 17.93 -2.67 -14.97
C ASN A 103 18.16 -1.43 -14.08
N GLN A 104 17.15 -0.55 -13.95
CA GLN A 104 17.17 0.61 -13.05
C GLN A 104 16.33 0.38 -11.78
N LEU A 105 15.70 -0.78 -11.65
CA LEU A 105 14.95 -1.15 -10.47
C LEU A 105 15.88 -1.59 -9.33
N SER A 106 15.42 -1.44 -8.10
CA SER A 106 16.16 -1.81 -6.89
C SER A 106 16.24 -3.33 -6.73
N LEU A 107 17.34 -3.80 -6.16
CA LEU A 107 17.46 -5.18 -5.68
C LEU A 107 17.19 -5.29 -4.16
N THR A 108 16.96 -4.17 -3.49
CA THR A 108 16.95 -4.07 -2.02
C THR A 108 15.73 -3.34 -1.45
N ALA A 109 14.87 -2.82 -2.32
CA ALA A 109 13.65 -2.10 -1.95
C ALA A 109 12.51 -2.48 -2.91
N ILE A 110 11.27 -2.23 -2.51
CA ILE A 110 10.09 -2.38 -3.37
C ILE A 110 10.07 -1.18 -4.33
N ASP A 111 10.03 -1.43 -5.63
CA ASP A 111 9.92 -0.36 -6.62
C ASP A 111 8.46 -0.03 -6.91
N VAL A 112 8.10 1.27 -6.84
CA VAL A 112 6.78 1.81 -7.17
C VAL A 112 6.91 2.83 -8.28
N CYS A 113 6.37 2.54 -9.44
CA CYS A 113 6.39 3.42 -10.63
C CYS A 113 5.07 4.16 -10.76
N PHE A 114 5.11 5.49 -10.73
CA PHE A 114 3.95 6.32 -11.06
C PHE A 114 3.94 6.70 -12.53
N VAL A 115 2.80 6.43 -13.19
CA VAL A 115 2.53 6.83 -14.57
C VAL A 115 1.30 7.73 -14.64
N LYS A 116 1.16 8.53 -15.68
CA LYS A 116 0.03 9.45 -15.83
C LYS A 116 -1.28 8.70 -16.06
N ASP A 117 -1.27 7.75 -16.98
CA ASP A 117 -2.45 7.00 -17.40
C ASP A 117 -2.03 5.67 -18.05
N MET A 118 -2.77 4.61 -17.74
CA MET A 118 -2.47 3.28 -18.28
C MET A 118 -3.70 2.38 -18.47
N GLY A 119 -4.89 2.92 -18.29
CA GLY A 119 -6.16 2.19 -18.33
C GLY A 119 -6.55 1.59 -16.98
N PRO A 120 -5.87 0.60 -16.41
CA PRO A 120 -6.10 0.19 -15.03
C PRO A 120 -5.57 1.22 -14.03
N ASN A 121 -6.14 1.22 -12.81
CA ASN A 121 -5.70 2.12 -11.74
C ASN A 121 -4.29 1.78 -11.24
N GLY A 122 -3.97 0.51 -11.17
CA GLY A 122 -2.68 -0.03 -10.77
C GLY A 122 -2.54 -1.49 -11.18
N PHE A 123 -1.35 -2.03 -11.02
CA PHE A 123 -1.10 -3.47 -11.10
C PHE A 123 0.22 -3.86 -10.43
N PHE A 124 0.26 -5.09 -9.95
CA PHE A 124 1.45 -5.80 -9.52
C PHE A 124 1.43 -7.23 -10.08
N TYR A 125 2.43 -7.56 -10.88
CA TYR A 125 2.69 -8.93 -11.41
C TYR A 125 4.17 -9.27 -11.26
N GLY A 126 4.64 -9.27 -10.03
CA GLY A 126 6.04 -9.17 -9.74
C GLY A 126 6.47 -7.70 -9.79
N GLU A 127 7.73 -7.39 -9.58
CA GLU A 127 8.22 -6.02 -9.59
C GLU A 127 8.24 -5.40 -11.00
N PRO A 128 8.05 -4.09 -11.12
CA PRO A 128 7.63 -3.15 -10.07
C PRO A 128 6.11 -3.10 -9.83
N VAL A 129 5.70 -2.46 -8.74
CA VAL A 129 4.35 -1.94 -8.58
C VAL A 129 4.15 -0.76 -9.54
N VAL A 130 3.07 -0.74 -10.30
CA VAL A 130 2.75 0.38 -11.18
C VAL A 130 1.41 1.00 -10.80
N VAL A 131 1.38 2.33 -10.66
CA VAL A 131 0.21 3.09 -10.21
C VAL A 131 -0.08 4.24 -11.18
N CYS A 132 -1.34 4.35 -11.58
CA CYS A 132 -1.84 5.50 -12.33
C CYS A 132 -2.05 6.70 -11.40
N GLN A 133 -1.59 7.89 -11.81
CA GLN A 133 -1.79 9.12 -11.02
C GLN A 133 -3.24 9.64 -11.05
N ASN A 134 -4.07 9.18 -11.99
CA ASN A 134 -5.47 9.58 -12.15
C ASN A 134 -6.40 8.35 -12.03
N PRO A 135 -6.42 7.64 -10.90
CA PRO A 135 -7.23 6.45 -10.76
C PRO A 135 -8.71 6.79 -10.60
N GLU A 136 -9.57 5.93 -11.14
CA GLU A 136 -11.02 6.01 -11.04
C GLU A 136 -11.58 4.85 -10.23
N PHE A 137 -12.49 5.12 -9.28
CA PHE A 137 -13.19 4.10 -8.52
C PHE A 137 -14.49 4.60 -7.88
N HIS A 138 -15.32 3.66 -7.47
CA HIS A 138 -16.54 3.96 -6.73
C HIS A 138 -16.23 4.22 -5.25
N LYS A 139 -16.76 5.34 -4.74
CA LYS A 139 -16.59 5.73 -3.34
C LYS A 139 -17.45 4.86 -2.40
N VAL A 140 -16.87 4.48 -1.28
CA VAL A 140 -17.57 3.85 -0.17
C VAL A 140 -17.45 4.71 1.08
N SER A 141 -18.38 4.54 2.03
CA SER A 141 -18.33 5.26 3.32
C SER A 141 -17.06 4.87 4.08
N GLY A 142 -16.35 5.84 4.63
CA GLY A 142 -15.08 5.59 5.35
C GLY A 142 -13.88 5.23 4.47
N GLY A 143 -14.03 5.30 3.14
CA GLY A 143 -12.93 5.00 2.21
C GLY A 143 -11.86 6.10 2.17
N ALA A 144 -10.75 5.81 1.51
CA ALA A 144 -9.62 6.70 1.32
C ALA A 144 -10.03 8.03 0.67
N ARG A 145 -9.37 9.12 1.11
CA ARG A 145 -9.59 10.46 0.53
C ARG A 145 -8.76 10.66 -0.73
N ASN A 146 -7.51 10.21 -0.71
CA ASN A 146 -6.61 10.28 -1.85
C ASN A 146 -6.70 9.01 -2.69
N PRO A 147 -7.23 9.10 -3.92
CA PRO A 147 -7.35 7.94 -4.82
C PRO A 147 -6.02 7.26 -5.11
N VAL A 148 -4.96 8.04 -5.32
CA VAL A 148 -3.63 7.49 -5.66
C VAL A 148 -3.05 6.73 -4.47
N ALA A 149 -3.16 7.30 -3.26
CA ALA A 149 -2.70 6.63 -2.04
C ALA A 149 -3.42 5.28 -1.83
N ARG A 150 -4.73 5.26 -2.05
CA ARG A 150 -5.52 4.03 -1.94
C ARG A 150 -5.08 2.96 -2.94
N VAL A 151 -4.86 3.33 -4.20
CA VAL A 151 -4.39 2.37 -5.22
C VAL A 151 -2.98 1.90 -4.88
N THR A 152 -2.10 2.81 -4.50
CA THR A 152 -0.74 2.45 -4.06
C THR A 152 -0.78 1.45 -2.90
N ALA A 153 -1.61 1.71 -1.87
CA ALA A 153 -1.78 0.80 -0.74
C ALA A 153 -2.33 -0.58 -1.17
N HIS A 154 -3.26 -0.61 -2.15
CA HIS A 154 -3.82 -1.85 -2.71
C HIS A 154 -2.76 -2.68 -3.46
N GLU A 155 -1.99 -2.06 -4.33
CA GLU A 155 -0.95 -2.76 -5.09
C GLU A 155 0.19 -3.24 -4.17
N LEU A 156 0.54 -2.46 -3.14
CA LEU A 156 1.45 -2.92 -2.08
C LEU A 156 0.86 -4.09 -1.27
N GLY A 157 -0.46 -4.18 -1.18
CA GLY A 157 -1.15 -5.36 -0.63
C GLY A 157 -0.85 -6.63 -1.45
N HIS A 158 -0.78 -6.52 -2.77
CA HIS A 158 -0.39 -7.64 -3.63
C HIS A 158 1.09 -8.03 -3.46
N VAL A 159 1.99 -7.08 -3.19
CA VAL A 159 3.38 -7.38 -2.78
C VAL A 159 3.40 -8.22 -1.50
N LEU A 160 2.46 -7.97 -0.60
CA LEU A 160 2.27 -8.72 0.65
C LEU A 160 1.40 -9.97 0.47
N PHE A 161 1.19 -10.44 -0.77
CA PHE A 161 0.44 -11.64 -1.18
C PHE A 161 -1.05 -11.62 -0.86
N LEU A 162 -1.63 -10.45 -0.56
CA LEU A 162 -3.07 -10.34 -0.40
C LEU A 162 -3.79 -10.45 -1.75
N GLN A 163 -4.91 -11.17 -1.73
CA GLN A 163 -5.74 -11.40 -2.92
C GLN A 163 -6.95 -10.45 -2.93
N HIS A 164 -7.53 -10.22 -4.11
CA HIS A 164 -8.75 -9.43 -4.24
C HIS A 164 -9.89 -9.95 -3.34
N ARG A 165 -10.73 -9.01 -2.89
CA ARG A 165 -11.92 -9.27 -2.07
C ARG A 165 -13.18 -8.71 -2.72
N GLN A 166 -14.33 -9.26 -2.31
CA GLN A 166 -15.65 -8.77 -2.74
C GLN A 166 -16.24 -7.72 -1.78
N ASP A 167 -15.75 -7.65 -0.53
CA ASP A 167 -16.18 -6.64 0.43
C ASP A 167 -15.69 -5.25 -0.02
N HIS A 168 -16.64 -4.36 -0.31
CA HIS A 168 -16.36 -3.04 -0.86
C HIS A 168 -15.62 -2.10 0.10
N THR A 169 -15.65 -2.37 1.40
CA THR A 169 -14.92 -1.59 2.41
C THR A 169 -13.47 -2.05 2.57
N ASN A 170 -13.16 -3.24 2.04
CA ASN A 170 -11.84 -3.83 2.12
C ASN A 170 -10.84 -3.15 1.18
N LEU A 171 -9.58 -3.00 1.65
CA LEU A 171 -8.48 -2.47 0.86
C LEU A 171 -8.26 -3.28 -0.44
N MET A 172 -8.47 -4.58 -0.40
CA MET A 172 -8.25 -5.46 -1.55
C MET A 172 -9.45 -5.56 -2.49
N ALA A 173 -10.52 -4.75 -2.30
CA ALA A 173 -11.63 -4.69 -3.25
C ALA A 173 -11.25 -3.89 -4.50
N SER A 174 -11.37 -4.51 -5.69
CA SER A 174 -11.11 -3.84 -6.97
C SER A 174 -12.14 -2.75 -7.27
N GLY A 175 -11.67 -1.60 -7.79
CA GLY A 175 -12.54 -0.50 -8.24
C GLY A 175 -13.31 0.21 -7.13
N LYS A 176 -12.94 0.02 -5.87
CA LYS A 176 -13.53 0.68 -4.69
C LYS A 176 -12.44 1.41 -3.89
N ASN A 177 -12.83 2.36 -3.05
CA ASN A 177 -11.88 3.09 -2.21
C ASN A 177 -11.86 2.64 -0.74
N GLY A 178 -12.33 1.43 -0.44
CA GLY A 178 -12.23 0.83 0.88
C GLY A 178 -10.79 0.69 1.36
N VAL A 179 -10.58 0.71 2.69
CA VAL A 179 -9.24 0.71 3.31
C VAL A 179 -9.08 -0.34 4.41
N SER A 180 -10.14 -1.06 4.76
CA SER A 180 -10.12 -2.03 5.86
C SER A 180 -9.39 -3.32 5.46
N LEU A 181 -8.70 -3.93 6.41
CA LEU A 181 -8.19 -5.30 6.33
C LEU A 181 -8.83 -6.15 7.42
N ASN A 182 -9.16 -7.40 7.13
CA ASN A 182 -9.60 -8.34 8.16
C ASN A 182 -8.40 -8.94 8.92
N SER A 183 -8.68 -9.63 10.03
CA SER A 183 -7.65 -10.20 10.90
C SER A 183 -6.73 -11.21 10.21
N GLN A 184 -7.24 -11.96 9.23
CA GLN A 184 -6.42 -12.91 8.47
C GLN A 184 -5.49 -12.18 7.50
N GLU A 185 -5.99 -11.18 6.79
CA GLU A 185 -5.19 -10.35 5.88
C GLU A 185 -4.08 -9.61 6.63
N ILE A 186 -4.36 -9.10 7.83
CA ILE A 186 -3.34 -8.48 8.70
C ILE A 186 -2.25 -9.50 9.05
N LYS A 187 -2.62 -10.70 9.44
CA LYS A 187 -1.69 -11.79 9.74
C LYS A 187 -0.81 -12.15 8.54
N ASP A 188 -1.43 -12.35 7.37
CA ASP A 188 -0.74 -12.78 6.16
C ASP A 188 0.21 -11.69 5.67
N ALA A 189 -0.25 -10.42 5.66
CA ALA A 189 0.57 -9.27 5.29
C ALA A 189 1.79 -9.12 6.21
N ARG A 190 1.62 -9.25 7.52
CA ARG A 190 2.74 -9.19 8.48
C ARG A 190 3.74 -10.30 8.28
N LYS A 191 3.25 -11.53 8.07
CA LYS A 191 4.11 -12.69 7.79
C LYS A 191 4.98 -12.40 6.56
N ARG A 192 4.34 -11.96 5.45
CA ARG A 192 5.05 -11.66 4.22
C ARG A 192 6.02 -10.49 4.35
N ALA A 193 5.63 -9.44 5.08
CA ALA A 193 6.51 -8.30 5.35
C ALA A 193 7.79 -8.73 6.08
N LEU A 194 7.70 -9.61 7.08
CA LEU A 194 8.87 -10.17 7.78
C LEU A 194 9.76 -11.00 6.85
N GLU A 195 9.17 -11.80 5.95
CA GLU A 195 9.92 -12.56 4.95
C GLU A 195 10.71 -11.63 4.03
N ILE A 196 10.07 -10.55 3.56
CA ILE A 196 10.72 -9.53 2.70
C ILE A 196 11.88 -8.88 3.44
N VAL A 197 11.69 -8.42 4.70
CA VAL A 197 12.77 -7.84 5.51
C VAL A 197 13.92 -8.81 5.68
N GLY A 198 13.64 -10.10 5.92
CA GLY A 198 14.67 -11.14 6.08
C GLY A 198 15.44 -11.45 4.78
N GLN A 199 14.87 -11.15 3.62
CA GLN A 199 15.50 -11.35 2.30
C GLN A 199 16.25 -10.10 1.80
N MET A 200 15.92 -8.91 2.31
CA MET A 200 16.60 -7.69 1.92
C MET A 200 18.01 -7.64 2.53
N PRO A 201 19.05 -7.31 1.75
CA PRO A 201 20.38 -7.06 2.29
C PRO A 201 20.31 -5.97 3.37
N GLN A 202 20.98 -6.22 4.49
CA GLN A 202 21.13 -5.18 5.52
C GLN A 202 22.01 -4.06 4.95
N PRO A 203 21.76 -2.78 5.30
CA PRO A 203 22.54 -1.64 4.82
C PRO A 203 23.98 -1.67 5.29
#